data_6aeb7f95b53cf6aa29d6214e81bc9754
#
_entry.id   6aeb7f95b53cf6aa29d6214e81bc9754
#
_cell.length_a   1.000
_cell.length_b   1.000
_cell.length_c   1.000
_cell.angle_alpha   90.00
_cell.angle_beta   90.00
_cell.angle_gamma   90.00
#
_symmetry.space_group_name_H-M   'P 1'
#
loop_
_entity.id
_entity.type
_entity.pdbx_description
1 polymer ?
#
loop_
_entity_poly.entity_id
_entity_poly.type
_entity_poly.pdbx_seq_one_letter_code
_entity_poly.pdbx_strand_id
1 'polypeptide(L)'
;MQKKQLIAIIFFLTLIIAATGHGGEILIDDFAAGLRPGWQEKIFKGKTEYRLVQDSGQSVLMATSDKSASGLYYEIAYDPNKYPVLSWSWKIDHVLNKGNAYQKSGDDYAARIYVVFHSLFFWNTKTLNYIWANKLPKGEAIPNPYTANVVMIAVQSGNDLAGEWRAERRNIREDYIRYFGGQPGPVDAIAIMTDTDNTQEQATAYYGPIRVLSVDQAQQETDRE
;
A
#
# COMPACT_ATOMS: atom_id res chain seq x y z
N MET A 1 23.92 8.99 -21.10
CA MET A 1 23.74 7.60 -20.64
C MET A 1 23.09 7.64 -19.26
N GLN A 2 21.76 7.68 -19.20
CA GLN A 2 21.03 7.65 -17.92
C GLN A 2 21.02 6.20 -17.41
N LYS A 3 21.60 6.01 -16.22
CA LYS A 3 21.60 4.73 -15.51
C LYS A 3 20.15 4.37 -15.17
N LYS A 4 19.69 3.23 -15.70
CA LYS A 4 18.45 2.58 -15.32
C LYS A 4 18.50 2.32 -13.80
N GLN A 5 17.81 3.09 -13.01
CA GLN A 5 17.54 2.71 -11.62
C GLN A 5 16.46 1.64 -11.64
N LEU A 6 16.92 0.41 -11.70
CA LEU A 6 16.10 -0.76 -11.45
C LEU A 6 15.69 -0.68 -9.98
N ILE A 7 14.39 -0.66 -9.70
CA ILE A 7 13.87 -0.77 -8.33
C ILE A 7 14.21 -2.19 -7.86
N ALA A 8 15.42 -2.36 -7.37
CA ALA A 8 15.84 -3.56 -6.67
C ALA A 8 15.44 -3.37 -5.20
N ILE A 9 14.33 -3.95 -4.82
CA ILE A 9 14.03 -4.20 -3.40
C ILE A 9 15.03 -5.28 -2.98
N ILE A 10 16.15 -4.86 -2.38
CA ILE A 10 17.15 -5.80 -1.83
C ILE A 10 16.64 -6.20 -0.45
N PHE A 11 16.13 -7.42 -0.35
CA PHE A 11 15.84 -8.05 0.92
C PHE A 11 17.14 -8.43 1.63
N PHE A 12 17.40 -7.83 2.79
CA PHE A 12 18.29 -8.40 3.77
C PHE A 12 17.50 -9.40 4.61
N LEU A 13 18.05 -10.61 4.72
CA LEU A 13 17.52 -11.70 5.55
C LEU A 13 17.62 -11.29 7.02
N THR A 14 16.55 -10.75 7.59
CA THR A 14 16.41 -10.51 9.02
C THR A 14 15.27 -11.34 9.58
N LEU A 15 15.43 -11.73 10.82
CA LEU A 15 14.63 -12.61 11.63
C LEU A 15 13.11 -12.45 11.37
N ILE A 16 12.49 -13.46 10.76
CA ILE A 16 11.04 -13.52 10.54
C ILE A 16 10.35 -13.62 11.90
N ILE A 17 9.73 -12.55 12.34
CA ILE A 17 8.80 -12.60 13.47
C ILE A 17 7.50 -13.20 12.93
N ALA A 18 7.24 -14.47 13.26
CA ALA A 18 5.96 -15.07 12.99
C ALA A 18 4.88 -14.30 13.75
N ALA A 19 4.00 -13.60 13.03
CA ALA A 19 2.87 -12.91 13.63
C ALA A 19 1.90 -13.95 14.21
N THR A 20 1.80 -14.02 15.52
CA THR A 20 0.77 -14.82 16.20
C THR A 20 -0.55 -14.06 16.14
N GLY A 21 -1.37 -14.36 15.12
CA GLY A 21 -2.73 -13.85 15.03
C GLY A 21 -3.59 -14.46 16.14
N HIS A 22 -4.25 -13.61 16.91
CA HIS A 22 -5.32 -14.03 17.80
C HIS A 22 -6.62 -13.99 17.01
N GLY A 23 -7.21 -15.14 16.74
CA GLY A 23 -8.59 -15.25 16.28
C GLY A 23 -8.93 -14.60 14.93
N GLY A 24 -8.23 -14.96 13.84
CA GLY A 24 -8.68 -14.60 12.49
C GLY A 24 -8.19 -13.25 11.95
N GLU A 25 -7.39 -12.48 12.70
CA GLU A 25 -6.86 -11.17 12.30
C GLU A 25 -5.35 -11.08 12.58
N ILE A 26 -4.62 -10.39 11.69
CA ILE A 26 -3.24 -9.94 11.92
C ILE A 26 -3.24 -8.41 11.82
N LEU A 27 -2.99 -7.73 12.92
CA LEU A 27 -2.85 -6.27 12.96
C LEU A 27 -1.46 -5.88 12.43
N ILE A 28 -1.42 -5.13 11.34
CA ILE A 28 -0.19 -4.50 10.84
C ILE A 28 0.12 -3.28 11.70
N ASP A 29 -0.79 -2.29 11.74
CA ASP A 29 -0.74 -1.16 12.66
C ASP A 29 -2.13 -0.53 12.80
N ASP A 30 -2.44 0.02 13.98
CA ASP A 30 -3.60 0.87 14.21
C ASP A 30 -3.20 2.31 14.62
N PHE A 31 -1.89 2.54 14.72
CA PHE A 31 -1.27 3.82 15.09
C PHE A 31 -1.68 4.37 16.46
N ALA A 32 -2.42 3.60 17.26
CA ALA A 32 -2.99 4.07 18.53
C ALA A 32 -1.93 4.31 19.60
N ALA A 33 -0.90 3.44 19.66
CA ALA A 33 0.20 3.51 20.61
C ALA A 33 1.52 4.06 20.03
N GLY A 34 1.45 4.66 18.87
CA GLY A 34 2.62 5.05 18.09
C GLY A 34 2.82 4.17 16.85
N LEU A 35 3.86 4.43 16.09
CA LEU A 35 4.25 3.54 14.99
C LEU A 35 4.80 2.23 15.58
N ARG A 36 4.22 1.10 15.22
CA ARG A 36 4.67 -0.20 15.74
C ARG A 36 6.14 -0.47 15.38
N PRO A 37 6.92 -1.08 16.28
CA PRO A 37 8.25 -1.55 15.92
C PRO A 37 8.20 -2.50 14.72
N GLY A 38 9.11 -2.31 13.77
CA GLY A 38 9.18 -3.13 12.54
C GLY A 38 8.92 -2.34 11.25
N TRP A 39 8.31 -1.18 11.33
CA TRP A 39 8.28 -0.28 10.18
C TRP A 39 9.68 0.24 9.83
N GLN A 40 10.01 0.20 8.55
CA GLN A 40 11.27 0.68 7.99
C GLN A 40 11.00 1.65 6.86
N GLU A 41 11.84 2.69 6.73
CA GLU A 41 11.72 3.66 5.65
C GLU A 41 12.58 3.24 4.45
N LYS A 42 12.00 3.27 3.26
CA LYS A 42 12.72 3.16 1.99
C LYS A 42 12.68 4.49 1.25
N ILE A 43 13.85 5.10 1.08
CA ILE A 43 14.01 6.37 0.39
C ILE A 43 14.37 6.10 -1.07
N PHE A 44 13.64 6.73 -2.00
CA PHE A 44 13.92 6.71 -3.43
C PHE A 44 14.45 8.05 -3.91
N LYS A 45 13.81 9.15 -3.49
CA LYS A 45 14.24 10.52 -3.79
C LYS A 45 13.70 11.51 -2.77
N GLY A 46 14.58 12.09 -1.96
CA GLY A 46 14.14 12.91 -0.83
C GLY A 46 13.35 12.08 0.17
N LYS A 47 12.64 12.74 1.08
CA LYS A 47 11.86 12.07 2.12
C LYS A 47 10.44 12.59 2.16
N THR A 48 9.50 11.68 2.24
CA THR A 48 8.13 11.94 2.70
C THR A 48 8.16 12.04 4.22
N GLU A 49 7.52 13.03 4.77
CA GLU A 49 7.44 13.21 6.21
C GLU A 49 6.28 12.38 6.75
N TYR A 50 6.56 11.50 7.71
CA TYR A 50 5.58 10.67 8.39
C TYR A 50 5.44 11.10 9.84
N ARG A 51 4.24 11.49 10.26
CA ARG A 51 3.94 11.93 11.63
C ARG A 51 2.66 11.30 12.15
N LEU A 52 2.64 10.95 13.43
CA LEU A 52 1.39 10.61 14.11
C LEU A 52 0.64 11.88 14.46
N VAL A 53 -0.65 11.91 14.12
CA VAL A 53 -1.54 13.02 14.40
C VAL A 53 -2.89 12.51 14.93
N GLN A 54 -3.63 13.40 15.60
CA GLN A 54 -5.01 13.12 15.95
C GLN A 54 -5.92 13.65 14.84
N ASP A 55 -6.75 12.78 14.29
CA ASP A 55 -7.80 13.16 13.33
C ASP A 55 -9.10 12.46 13.70
N SER A 56 -10.18 13.23 13.81
CA SER A 56 -11.51 12.72 14.17
C SER A 56 -11.52 11.88 15.48
N GLY A 57 -10.64 12.21 16.42
CA GLY A 57 -10.53 11.52 17.72
C GLY A 57 -9.75 10.20 17.68
N GLN A 58 -9.09 9.88 16.55
CA GLN A 58 -8.23 8.72 16.40
C GLN A 58 -6.79 9.13 16.10
N SER A 59 -5.84 8.35 16.59
CA SER A 59 -4.43 8.47 16.19
C SER A 59 -4.26 7.84 14.80
N VAL A 60 -3.66 8.58 13.89
CA VAL A 60 -3.46 8.16 12.50
C VAL A 60 -2.07 8.58 12.02
N LEU A 61 -1.55 7.94 10.98
CA LEU A 61 -0.30 8.31 10.38
C LEU A 61 -0.53 9.30 9.23
N MET A 62 -0.13 10.55 9.41
CA MET A 62 -0.08 11.55 8.35
C MET A 62 1.23 11.42 7.56
N ALA A 63 1.12 11.44 6.24
CA ALA A 63 2.25 11.44 5.30
C ALA A 63 2.20 12.71 4.44
N THR A 64 3.29 13.49 4.42
CA THR A 64 3.38 14.69 3.59
C THR A 64 4.59 14.59 2.67
N SER A 65 4.34 14.63 1.37
CA SER A 65 5.37 14.61 0.33
C SER A 65 5.46 15.96 -0.37
N ASP A 66 6.68 16.49 -0.53
CA ASP A 66 7.00 17.66 -1.35
C ASP A 66 8.13 17.29 -2.31
N LYS A 67 7.78 17.00 -3.56
CA LYS A 67 8.71 16.59 -4.63
C LYS A 67 9.63 15.46 -4.21
N SER A 68 9.11 14.57 -3.37
CA SER A 68 9.85 13.50 -2.71
C SER A 68 9.19 12.15 -2.91
N ALA A 69 9.94 11.09 -2.68
CA ALA A 69 9.50 9.71 -2.74
C ALA A 69 10.22 8.90 -1.67
N SER A 70 9.53 8.57 -0.60
CA SER A 70 9.90 7.52 0.33
C SER A 70 8.64 6.79 0.81
N GLY A 71 8.77 5.52 1.17
CA GLY A 71 7.68 4.72 1.68
C GLY A 71 8.08 4.06 2.99
N LEU A 72 7.09 3.71 3.79
CA LEU A 72 7.24 2.85 4.95
C LEU A 72 6.82 1.44 4.56
N TYR A 73 7.63 0.45 4.92
CA TYR A 73 7.29 -0.96 4.75
C TYR A 73 7.41 -1.72 6.06
N TYR A 74 6.54 -2.70 6.22
CA TYR A 74 6.47 -3.59 7.37
C TYR A 74 6.69 -5.02 6.88
N GLU A 75 7.82 -5.63 7.28
CA GLU A 75 8.11 -7.03 6.96
C GLU A 75 7.20 -7.94 7.77
N ILE A 76 6.52 -8.84 7.08
CA ILE A 76 5.60 -9.79 7.68
C ILE A 76 5.49 -11.02 6.79
N ALA A 77 5.48 -12.21 7.39
CA ALA A 77 5.27 -13.45 6.66
C ALA A 77 3.91 -14.05 7.03
N TYR A 78 2.99 -14.12 6.06
CA TYR A 78 1.73 -14.83 6.25
C TYR A 78 1.21 -15.46 4.96
N ASP A 79 0.37 -16.48 5.13
CA ASP A 79 -0.27 -17.21 4.03
C ASP A 79 -1.56 -16.49 3.59
N PRO A 80 -1.62 -15.94 2.35
CA PRO A 80 -2.80 -15.27 1.83
C PRO A 80 -3.98 -16.23 1.58
N ASN A 81 -3.78 -17.55 1.66
CA ASN A 81 -4.90 -18.49 1.65
C ASN A 81 -5.62 -18.54 2.99
N LYS A 82 -4.93 -18.24 4.09
CA LYS A 82 -5.50 -18.18 5.45
C LYS A 82 -6.02 -16.79 5.79
N TYR A 83 -5.31 -15.76 5.35
CA TYR A 83 -5.62 -14.34 5.59
C TYR A 83 -5.72 -13.59 4.25
N PRO A 84 -6.79 -13.81 3.47
CA PRO A 84 -6.89 -13.27 2.12
C PRO A 84 -7.33 -11.81 2.07
N VAL A 85 -7.88 -11.23 3.15
CA VAL A 85 -8.49 -9.91 3.09
C VAL A 85 -7.60 -8.87 3.75
N LEU A 86 -7.09 -7.92 2.96
CA LEU A 86 -6.47 -6.70 3.46
C LEU A 86 -7.57 -5.67 3.70
N SER A 87 -7.59 -5.10 4.92
CA SER A 87 -8.48 -4.01 5.32
C SER A 87 -7.65 -2.83 5.81
N TRP A 88 -8.00 -1.62 5.34
CA TRP A 88 -7.35 -0.37 5.77
C TRP A 88 -8.30 0.80 5.66
N SER A 89 -7.93 1.92 6.25
CA SER A 89 -8.58 3.19 6.00
C SER A 89 -7.57 4.25 5.63
N TRP A 90 -7.97 5.19 4.81
CA TRP A 90 -7.17 6.33 4.38
C TRP A 90 -7.99 7.55 4.04
N LYS A 91 -7.32 8.69 4.00
CA LYS A 91 -7.85 9.97 3.55
C LYS A 91 -6.75 10.70 2.82
N ILE A 92 -7.07 11.46 1.79
CA ILE A 92 -6.14 12.37 1.12
C ILE A 92 -6.69 13.79 1.13
N ASP A 93 -5.83 14.79 1.04
CA ASP A 93 -6.28 16.17 0.88
C ASP A 93 -6.72 16.44 -0.56
N HIS A 94 -5.98 15.94 -1.53
CA HIS A 94 -6.31 16.05 -2.96
C HIS A 94 -5.45 15.07 -3.78
N VAL A 95 -5.87 14.77 -5.01
CA VAL A 95 -5.06 14.04 -5.98
C VAL A 95 -4.08 14.96 -6.71
N LEU A 96 -3.05 14.39 -7.32
CA LEU A 96 -2.06 15.14 -8.10
C LEU A 96 -2.58 15.47 -9.50
N ASN A 97 -2.48 16.74 -9.88
CA ASN A 97 -3.00 17.22 -11.17
C ASN A 97 -2.25 16.60 -12.37
N LYS A 98 -0.92 16.46 -12.25
CA LYS A 98 -0.05 15.86 -13.27
C LYS A 98 0.04 14.35 -13.18
N GLY A 99 -0.50 13.74 -12.09
CA GLY A 99 -0.50 12.30 -11.91
C GLY A 99 -1.22 11.58 -13.03
N ASN A 100 -0.58 10.53 -13.56
CA ASN A 100 -1.09 9.72 -14.65
C ASN A 100 -0.51 8.30 -14.60
N ALA A 101 -1.34 7.34 -14.26
CA ALA A 101 -0.95 5.93 -14.08
C ALA A 101 -0.35 5.28 -15.33
N TYR A 102 -0.63 5.79 -16.53
CA TYR A 102 -0.10 5.26 -17.79
C TYR A 102 1.32 5.74 -18.12
N GLN A 103 1.87 6.69 -17.37
CA GLN A 103 3.13 7.35 -17.69
C GLN A 103 4.08 7.36 -16.49
N LYS A 104 5.36 7.04 -16.74
CA LYS A 104 6.40 7.08 -15.70
C LYS A 104 6.55 8.45 -15.03
N SER A 105 6.37 9.53 -15.81
CA SER A 105 6.44 10.91 -15.31
C SER A 105 5.23 11.30 -14.45
N GLY A 106 4.20 10.49 -14.40
CA GLY A 106 3.00 10.70 -13.62
C GLY A 106 2.73 9.58 -12.60
N ASP A 107 3.69 8.68 -12.34
CA ASP A 107 3.56 7.56 -11.40
C ASP A 107 3.77 8.02 -9.94
N ASP A 108 2.99 9.04 -9.55
CA ASP A 108 2.91 9.57 -8.20
C ASP A 108 1.47 9.52 -7.70
N TYR A 109 1.30 9.29 -6.41
CA TYR A 109 -0.03 9.19 -5.78
C TYR A 109 -0.02 9.80 -4.38
N ALA A 110 -1.10 10.46 -4.03
CA ALA A 110 -1.30 10.96 -2.67
C ALA A 110 -1.31 9.81 -1.65
N ALA A 111 -1.95 8.68 -1.99
CA ALA A 111 -1.94 7.50 -1.13
C ALA A 111 -1.88 6.21 -1.94
N ARG A 112 -1.06 5.27 -1.47
CA ARG A 112 -0.99 3.91 -2.00
C ARG A 112 -0.55 2.90 -0.93
N ILE A 113 -1.06 1.67 -1.05
CA ILE A 113 -0.67 0.53 -0.23
C ILE A 113 -0.20 -0.60 -1.14
N TYR A 114 0.92 -1.20 -0.77
CA TYR A 114 1.51 -2.33 -1.47
C TYR A 114 1.37 -3.61 -0.68
N VAL A 115 1.08 -4.70 -1.38
CA VAL A 115 1.19 -6.07 -0.90
C VAL A 115 2.28 -6.76 -1.72
N VAL A 116 3.37 -7.14 -1.07
CA VAL A 116 4.53 -7.76 -1.71
C VAL A 116 4.49 -9.26 -1.46
N PHE A 117 4.48 -10.05 -2.54
CA PHE A 117 4.43 -11.50 -2.47
C PHE A 117 5.81 -12.11 -2.64
N HIS A 118 6.09 -13.12 -1.80
CA HIS A 118 7.36 -13.84 -1.81
C HIS A 118 7.68 -14.43 -3.18
N SER A 119 8.95 -14.33 -3.56
CA SER A 119 9.51 -15.05 -4.70
C SER A 119 10.93 -15.50 -4.39
N LEU A 120 11.26 -16.74 -4.74
CA LEU A 120 12.62 -17.27 -4.63
C LEU A 120 13.63 -16.43 -5.43
N PHE A 121 13.17 -15.77 -6.47
CA PHE A 121 13.97 -14.89 -7.30
C PHE A 121 13.41 -13.48 -7.25
N PHE A 122 14.17 -12.52 -6.75
CA PHE A 122 13.71 -11.12 -6.53
C PHE A 122 13.12 -10.46 -7.79
N TRP A 123 13.58 -10.83 -8.98
CA TRP A 123 13.06 -10.31 -10.26
C TRP A 123 11.67 -10.84 -10.61
N ASN A 124 11.20 -11.87 -9.91
CA ASN A 124 9.86 -12.45 -10.05
C ASN A 124 8.90 -11.98 -8.96
N THR A 125 9.37 -11.16 -8.01
CA THR A 125 8.53 -10.61 -6.93
C THR A 125 7.33 -9.89 -7.53
N LYS A 126 6.12 -10.32 -7.17
CA LYS A 126 4.86 -9.71 -7.60
C LYS A 126 4.35 -8.79 -6.51
N THR A 127 3.74 -7.68 -6.94
CA THR A 127 3.22 -6.69 -5.99
C THR A 127 1.87 -6.17 -6.47
N LEU A 128 0.87 -6.24 -5.61
CA LEU A 128 -0.37 -5.49 -5.78
C LEU A 128 -0.16 -4.10 -5.18
N ASN A 129 -0.51 -3.07 -5.93
CA ASN A 129 -0.42 -1.68 -5.52
C ASN A 129 -1.82 -1.05 -5.57
N TYR A 130 -2.48 -0.95 -4.43
CA TYR A 130 -3.76 -0.27 -4.29
C TYR A 130 -3.52 1.22 -4.21
N ILE A 131 -4.12 1.97 -5.12
CA ILE A 131 -3.90 3.41 -5.27
C ILE A 131 -5.19 4.21 -5.09
N TRP A 132 -5.04 5.39 -4.48
CA TRP A 132 -6.00 6.47 -4.72
C TRP A 132 -5.56 7.15 -6.02
N ALA A 133 -6.21 6.79 -7.11
CA ALA A 133 -5.79 7.17 -8.44
C ALA A 133 -6.07 8.65 -8.73
N ASN A 134 -5.18 9.30 -9.50
CA ASN A 134 -5.39 10.67 -9.93
C ASN A 134 -6.44 10.76 -11.06
N LYS A 135 -6.39 9.83 -12.03
CA LYS A 135 -7.23 9.83 -13.24
C LYS A 135 -7.70 8.44 -13.66
N LEU A 136 -6.99 7.37 -13.25
CA LEU A 136 -7.42 6.01 -13.56
C LEU A 136 -8.77 5.76 -12.89
N PRO A 137 -9.82 5.36 -13.61
CA PRO A 137 -11.15 5.16 -13.04
C PRO A 137 -11.13 4.15 -11.90
N LYS A 138 -11.95 4.39 -10.87
CA LYS A 138 -12.15 3.44 -9.77
C LYS A 138 -12.57 2.07 -10.29
N GLY A 139 -11.93 1.02 -9.79
CA GLY A 139 -12.15 -0.37 -10.20
C GLY A 139 -11.25 -0.83 -11.36
N GLU A 140 -10.59 0.08 -12.07
CA GLU A 140 -9.62 -0.29 -13.11
C GLU A 140 -8.27 -0.68 -12.52
N ALA A 141 -7.56 -1.54 -13.25
CA ALA A 141 -6.22 -1.99 -12.90
C ALA A 141 -5.33 -2.05 -14.15
N ILE A 142 -4.10 -1.59 -14.01
CA ILE A 142 -3.11 -1.59 -15.09
C ILE A 142 -1.73 -2.01 -14.55
N PRO A 143 -0.87 -2.58 -15.39
CA PRO A 143 0.54 -2.78 -15.02
C PRO A 143 1.21 -1.43 -14.72
N ASN A 144 2.12 -1.43 -13.76
CA ASN A 144 2.94 -0.25 -13.48
C ASN A 144 3.84 0.08 -14.69
N PRO A 145 4.01 1.37 -15.07
CA PRO A 145 4.78 1.75 -16.25
C PRO A 145 6.29 1.42 -16.18
N TYR A 146 6.80 1.07 -14.99
CA TYR A 146 8.19 0.63 -14.83
C TYR A 146 8.36 -0.88 -14.91
N THR A 147 7.35 -1.67 -14.50
CA THR A 147 7.43 -3.13 -14.46
C THR A 147 6.07 -3.80 -14.45
N ALA A 148 5.90 -4.86 -15.23
CA ALA A 148 4.70 -5.68 -15.23
C ALA A 148 4.57 -6.58 -13.97
N ASN A 149 5.60 -6.61 -13.11
CA ASN A 149 5.53 -7.32 -11.83
C ASN A 149 4.75 -6.57 -10.75
N VAL A 150 4.39 -5.32 -11.02
CA VAL A 150 3.53 -4.50 -10.15
C VAL A 150 2.26 -4.16 -10.92
N VAL A 151 1.11 -4.44 -10.32
CA VAL A 151 -0.19 -4.03 -10.85
C VAL A 151 -0.78 -2.96 -9.95
N MET A 152 -1.14 -1.83 -10.57
CA MET A 152 -1.82 -0.72 -9.90
C MET A 152 -3.32 -0.91 -10.01
N ILE A 153 -4.02 -0.89 -8.89
CA ILE A 153 -5.46 -1.10 -8.78
C ILE A 153 -6.08 0.16 -8.17
N ALA A 154 -6.89 0.87 -8.94
CA ALA A 154 -7.58 2.07 -8.47
C ALA A 154 -8.75 1.70 -7.56
N VAL A 155 -8.56 1.77 -6.24
CA VAL A 155 -9.65 1.53 -5.28
C VAL A 155 -10.41 2.81 -4.95
N GLN A 156 -9.79 3.97 -5.13
CA GLN A 156 -10.42 5.29 -5.20
C GLN A 156 -9.85 6.06 -6.39
N SER A 157 -10.55 7.13 -6.83
CA SER A 157 -10.10 7.97 -7.95
C SER A 157 -10.64 9.39 -7.86
N GLY A 158 -9.81 10.36 -8.23
CA GLY A 158 -10.20 11.77 -8.30
C GLY A 158 -10.40 12.42 -6.94
N ASN A 159 -10.96 13.64 -6.97
CA ASN A 159 -11.12 14.48 -5.78
C ASN A 159 -12.52 14.40 -5.14
N ASP A 160 -13.48 13.69 -5.72
CA ASP A 160 -14.87 13.72 -5.26
C ASP A 160 -15.04 13.29 -3.79
N LEU A 161 -14.14 12.42 -3.32
CA LEU A 161 -14.10 11.91 -1.95
C LEU A 161 -12.84 12.36 -1.18
N ALA A 162 -12.06 13.32 -1.74
CA ALA A 162 -10.93 13.90 -1.03
C ALA A 162 -11.41 14.63 0.23
N GLY A 163 -10.64 14.55 1.32
CA GLY A 163 -11.03 15.04 2.64
C GLY A 163 -11.90 14.09 3.45
N GLU A 164 -12.40 13.00 2.87
CA GLU A 164 -13.21 12.01 3.57
C GLU A 164 -12.42 10.75 3.89
N TRP A 165 -12.63 10.18 5.08
CA TRP A 165 -12.13 8.86 5.42
C TRP A 165 -12.81 7.78 4.59
N ARG A 166 -12.00 6.95 3.94
CA ARG A 166 -12.48 5.79 3.17
C ARG A 166 -11.90 4.53 3.77
N ALA A 167 -12.80 3.61 4.12
CA ALA A 167 -12.45 2.24 4.50
C ALA A 167 -12.43 1.37 3.24
N GLU A 168 -11.39 0.57 3.11
CA GLU A 168 -11.20 -0.31 1.96
C GLU A 168 -11.01 -1.75 2.43
N ARG A 169 -11.51 -2.68 1.63
CA ARG A 169 -11.31 -4.13 1.79
C ARG A 169 -11.00 -4.74 0.44
N ARG A 170 -9.93 -5.53 0.37
CA ARG A 170 -9.54 -6.23 -0.85
C ARG A 170 -9.18 -7.68 -0.54
N ASN A 171 -9.71 -8.61 -1.33
CA ASN A 171 -9.24 -9.98 -1.32
C ASN A 171 -7.95 -10.05 -2.16
N ILE A 172 -6.80 -9.97 -1.49
CA ILE A 172 -5.47 -9.93 -2.12
C ILE A 172 -5.14 -11.24 -2.87
N ARG A 173 -5.70 -12.37 -2.42
CA ARG A 173 -5.53 -13.65 -3.11
C ARG A 173 -6.26 -13.65 -4.44
N GLU A 174 -7.50 -13.20 -4.48
CA GLU A 174 -8.29 -13.11 -5.73
C GLU A 174 -7.66 -12.08 -6.69
N ASP A 175 -7.24 -10.93 -6.18
CA ASP A 175 -6.56 -9.92 -6.98
C ASP A 175 -5.25 -10.47 -7.58
N TYR A 176 -4.45 -11.21 -6.79
CA TYR A 176 -3.24 -11.85 -7.30
C TYR A 176 -3.55 -12.81 -8.45
N ILE A 177 -4.51 -13.73 -8.25
CA ILE A 177 -4.91 -14.72 -9.27
C ILE A 177 -5.41 -14.01 -10.53
N ARG A 178 -6.21 -12.97 -10.37
CA ARG A 178 -6.80 -12.20 -11.46
C ARG A 178 -5.74 -11.51 -12.34
N TYR A 179 -4.73 -10.92 -11.72
CA TYR A 179 -3.79 -10.05 -12.45
C TYR A 179 -2.47 -10.72 -12.80
N PHE A 180 -2.03 -11.71 -12.04
CA PHE A 180 -0.76 -12.40 -12.29
C PHE A 180 -0.95 -13.86 -12.76
N GLY A 181 -2.14 -14.44 -12.52
CA GLY A 181 -2.38 -15.88 -12.73
C GLY A 181 -1.74 -16.74 -11.64
N GLY A 182 -2.14 -18.00 -11.59
CA GLY A 182 -1.60 -18.97 -10.61
C GLY A 182 -2.00 -18.65 -9.16
N GLN A 183 -1.36 -19.34 -8.22
CA GLN A 183 -1.59 -19.13 -6.79
C GLN A 183 -0.49 -18.23 -6.21
N PRO A 184 -0.82 -17.30 -5.30
CA PRO A 184 0.18 -16.48 -4.64
C PRO A 184 1.04 -17.31 -3.69
N GLY A 185 2.32 -16.97 -3.59
CA GLY A 185 3.17 -17.33 -2.46
C GLY A 185 2.78 -16.56 -1.18
N PRO A 186 3.50 -16.77 -0.08
CA PRO A 186 3.33 -15.97 1.13
C PRO A 186 3.48 -14.47 0.84
N VAL A 187 2.84 -13.64 1.64
CA VAL A 187 3.11 -12.20 1.65
C VAL A 187 4.36 -11.96 2.48
N ASP A 188 5.29 -11.13 1.96
CA ASP A 188 6.55 -10.79 2.62
C ASP A 188 6.52 -9.40 3.27
N ALA A 189 5.72 -8.49 2.73
CA ALA A 189 5.62 -7.14 3.27
C ALA A 189 4.30 -6.45 2.89
N ILE A 190 3.87 -5.55 3.76
CA ILE A 190 2.89 -4.49 3.48
C ILE A 190 3.64 -3.16 3.52
N ALA A 191 3.36 -2.27 2.55
CA ALA A 191 3.98 -0.94 2.55
C ALA A 191 2.95 0.14 2.22
N ILE A 192 3.23 1.36 2.70
CA ILE A 192 2.47 2.56 2.37
C ILE A 192 3.41 3.60 1.76
N MET A 193 2.87 4.42 0.86
CA MET A 193 3.66 5.47 0.25
C MET A 193 2.78 6.65 -0.19
N THR A 194 3.31 7.85 0.01
CA THR A 194 2.84 9.12 -0.52
C THR A 194 4.02 9.75 -1.24
N ASP A 195 3.91 9.98 -2.55
CA ASP A 195 5.04 10.44 -3.36
C ASP A 195 4.63 11.46 -4.43
N THR A 196 5.54 12.34 -4.77
CA THR A 196 5.33 13.50 -5.66
C THR A 196 6.56 13.86 -6.46
N ASP A 197 7.54 12.97 -6.54
CA ASP A 197 8.85 13.29 -7.12
C ASP A 197 8.87 13.31 -8.65
N ASN A 198 7.94 12.61 -9.30
CA ASN A 198 7.79 12.63 -10.76
C ASN A 198 6.97 13.86 -11.20
N THR A 199 5.87 14.15 -10.52
CA THR A 199 4.97 15.28 -10.83
C THR A 199 5.51 16.61 -10.35
N GLN A 200 6.44 16.62 -9.39
CA GLN A 200 6.99 17.82 -8.74
C GLN A 200 5.90 18.65 -8.03
N GLU A 201 4.91 17.97 -7.48
CA GLU A 201 3.80 18.53 -6.71
C GLU A 201 3.97 18.28 -5.21
N GLN A 202 2.93 18.51 -4.45
CA GLN A 202 2.81 18.20 -3.02
C GLN A 202 1.59 17.34 -2.79
N ALA A 203 1.63 16.47 -1.79
CA ALA A 203 0.50 15.66 -1.38
C ALA A 203 0.52 15.42 0.13
N THR A 204 -0.67 15.35 0.72
CA THR A 204 -0.86 14.89 2.09
C THR A 204 -1.89 13.77 2.10
N ALA A 205 -1.55 12.70 2.80
CA ALA A 205 -2.45 11.59 3.07
C ALA A 205 -2.44 11.21 4.55
N TYR A 206 -3.49 10.53 4.96
CA TYR A 206 -3.64 10.00 6.30
C TYR A 206 -3.96 8.51 6.18
N TYR A 207 -3.25 7.70 6.94
CA TYR A 207 -3.45 6.25 7.01
C TYR A 207 -3.98 5.89 8.39
N GLY A 208 -5.12 5.24 8.42
CA GLY A 208 -5.71 4.65 9.62
C GLY A 208 -5.33 3.18 9.77
N PRO A 209 -6.03 2.40 10.60
CA PRO A 209 -5.71 1.01 10.86
C PRO A 209 -5.53 0.17 9.61
N ILE A 210 -4.47 -0.67 9.61
CA ILE A 210 -4.15 -1.62 8.54
C ILE A 210 -4.11 -3.02 9.15
N ARG A 211 -4.90 -3.95 8.62
CA ARG A 211 -5.00 -5.32 9.12
C ARG A 211 -5.26 -6.30 7.99
N VAL A 212 -4.92 -7.56 8.20
CA VAL A 212 -5.31 -8.67 7.34
C VAL A 212 -6.22 -9.63 8.09
N LEU A 213 -7.28 -10.07 7.45
CA LEU A 213 -8.37 -10.83 8.04
C LEU A 213 -8.45 -12.21 7.39
N SER A 214 -8.83 -13.21 8.19
CA SER A 214 -9.32 -14.49 7.67
C SER A 214 -10.67 -14.31 6.97
N VAL A 215 -11.09 -15.30 6.19
CA VAL A 215 -12.41 -15.28 5.53
C VAL A 215 -13.53 -15.13 6.56
N ASP A 216 -13.46 -15.90 7.64
CA ASP A 216 -14.49 -15.90 8.68
C ASP A 216 -14.61 -14.54 9.38
N GLN A 217 -13.47 -13.92 9.69
CA GLN A 217 -13.44 -12.60 10.32
C GLN A 217 -13.97 -11.52 9.37
N ALA A 218 -13.55 -11.55 8.11
CA ALA A 218 -14.03 -10.61 7.10
C ALA A 218 -15.55 -10.69 6.91
N GLN A 219 -16.12 -11.91 6.89
CA GLN A 219 -17.57 -12.11 6.80
C GLN A 219 -18.30 -11.58 8.03
N GLN A 220 -17.80 -11.89 9.24
CA GLN A 220 -18.41 -11.39 10.49
C GLN A 220 -18.45 -9.86 10.59
N GLU A 221 -17.45 -9.18 10.05
CA GLU A 221 -17.44 -7.72 10.03
C GLU A 221 -18.44 -7.17 9.00
N THR A 222 -18.58 -7.81 7.83
CA THR A 222 -19.57 -7.42 6.82
C THR A 222 -21.00 -7.59 7.31
N ASP A 223 -21.28 -8.65 8.09
CA ASP A 223 -22.62 -8.93 8.62
C ASP A 223 -23.03 -7.96 9.77
N ARG A 224 -22.09 -7.15 10.27
CA ARG A 224 -22.32 -6.15 11.35
C ARG A 224 -22.49 -4.73 10.84
N GLU A 225 -22.13 -4.44 9.60
CA GLU A 225 -22.28 -3.15 8.90
C GLU A 225 -23.66 -3.00 8.26
#